data_8e30f56f71f80108fef32a4d784caccf
#
_entry.id   8e30f56f71f80108fef32a4d784caccf
#
_cell.length_a   1.000
_cell.length_b   1.000
_cell.length_c   1.000
_cell.angle_alpha   90.00
_cell.angle_beta   90.00
_cell.angle_gamma   90.00
#
_symmetry.space_group_name_H-M   'P 1'
#
loop_
_entity.id
_entity.type
_entity.pdbx_description
1 polymer ?
#
loop_
_entity_poly.entity_id
_entity_poly.type
_entity_poly.pdbx_seq_one_letter_code
_entity_poly.pdbx_strand_id
1 'polypeptide(L)'
;MTDVIPAVYGAICEVSGALAKAGISKDRKNMQQGYQFRGIDDVYNALAPVLAAAKLCILPRVLSRTVVEGATKAGGTLFYVVCDVEFDLVCATDGSRHTVRTC
;
A
#
# COMPACT_ATOMS: atom_id res chain seq x y z
N MET A 1 -30.48 12.61 -16.89
CA MET A 1 -29.52 11.50 -16.96
C MET A 1 -28.75 11.39 -15.66
N THR A 2 -28.68 10.23 -15.10
CA THR A 2 -28.01 10.03 -13.82
C THR A 2 -26.57 9.62 -14.08
N ASP A 3 -25.62 10.38 -13.56
CA ASP A 3 -24.22 10.00 -13.63
C ASP A 3 -23.96 8.86 -12.64
N VAL A 4 -23.42 7.77 -13.15
CA VAL A 4 -23.07 6.62 -12.33
C VAL A 4 -21.61 6.78 -11.87
N ILE A 5 -21.42 6.94 -10.57
CA ILE A 5 -20.08 6.97 -9.98
C ILE A 5 -19.58 5.54 -9.90
N PRO A 6 -18.37 5.23 -10.43
CA PRO A 6 -17.82 3.90 -10.31
C PRO A 6 -17.69 3.47 -8.83
N ALA A 7 -18.02 2.21 -8.57
CA ALA A 7 -18.07 1.68 -7.20
C ALA A 7 -16.70 1.70 -6.50
N VAL A 8 -15.59 1.72 -7.26
CA VAL A 8 -14.25 1.74 -6.69
C VAL A 8 -14.02 2.95 -5.78
N TYR A 9 -14.59 4.11 -6.10
CA TYR A 9 -14.41 5.30 -5.27
C TYR A 9 -15.13 5.20 -3.93
N GLY A 10 -16.33 4.64 -3.93
CA GLY A 10 -17.03 4.32 -2.69
C GLY A 10 -16.29 3.31 -1.84
N ALA A 11 -15.71 2.28 -2.47
CA ALA A 11 -14.93 1.27 -1.78
C ALA A 11 -13.66 1.87 -1.14
N ILE A 12 -12.97 2.76 -1.85
CA ILE A 12 -11.78 3.46 -1.31
C ILE A 12 -12.18 4.29 -0.09
N CYS A 13 -13.27 5.04 -0.16
CA CYS A 13 -13.76 5.83 0.96
C CYS A 13 -14.13 4.95 2.16
N GLU A 14 -14.75 3.82 1.91
CA GLU A 14 -15.13 2.87 2.96
C GLU A 14 -13.90 2.32 3.69
N VAL A 15 -12.87 1.92 2.94
CA VAL A 15 -11.60 1.44 3.51
C VAL A 15 -10.93 2.54 4.32
N SER A 16 -10.85 3.75 3.77
CA SER A 16 -10.24 4.90 4.44
C SER A 16 -10.96 5.22 5.75
N GLY A 17 -12.30 5.20 5.73
CA GLY A 17 -13.11 5.46 6.92
C GLY A 17 -12.94 4.39 7.99
N ALA A 18 -12.87 3.13 7.59
CA ALA A 18 -12.68 2.02 8.52
C ALA A 18 -11.31 2.08 9.19
N LEU A 19 -10.25 2.39 8.42
CA LEU A 19 -8.91 2.53 8.96
C LEU A 19 -8.77 3.75 9.88
N ALA A 20 -9.41 4.86 9.55
CA ALA A 20 -9.41 6.04 10.41
C ALA A 20 -10.08 5.77 11.75
N LYS A 21 -11.11 4.94 11.76
CA LYS A 21 -11.86 4.58 12.95
C LYS A 21 -11.14 3.59 13.84
N ALA A 22 -10.56 2.53 13.22
CA ALA A 22 -9.88 1.46 13.95
C ALA A 22 -8.42 1.79 14.26
N GLY A 23 -7.75 2.47 13.32
CA GLY A 23 -6.32 2.71 13.40
C GLY A 23 -5.51 1.45 13.16
N ILE A 24 -4.21 1.63 13.11
CA ILE A 24 -3.23 0.53 13.07
C ILE A 24 -2.30 0.72 14.26
N SER A 25 -2.27 -0.26 15.15
CA SER A 25 -1.50 -0.20 16.37
C SER A 25 0.01 -0.30 16.11
N LYS A 26 0.80 0.45 16.89
CA LYS A 26 2.27 0.39 16.91
C LYS A 26 2.73 -0.36 18.16
N ASP A 27 2.29 -1.59 18.30
CA ASP A 27 2.53 -2.36 19.52
C ASP A 27 3.77 -3.25 19.46
N ARG A 28 4.45 -3.32 18.32
CA ARG A 28 5.75 -4.02 18.22
C ARG A 28 6.88 -3.09 18.65
N LYS A 29 7.84 -3.66 19.35
CA LYS A 29 9.05 -2.95 19.75
C LYS A 29 10.25 -3.47 18.96
N ASN A 30 11.11 -2.53 18.54
CA ASN A 30 12.44 -2.87 18.07
C ASN A 30 13.31 -3.13 19.30
N MET A 31 13.72 -4.38 19.51
CA MET A 31 14.45 -4.81 20.69
C MET A 31 15.82 -4.19 20.81
N GLN A 32 16.44 -3.78 19.68
CA GLN A 32 17.74 -3.15 19.68
C GLN A 32 17.69 -1.65 19.98
N GLN A 33 16.63 -0.98 19.53
CA GLN A 33 16.50 0.46 19.61
C GLN A 33 15.44 0.92 20.61
N GLY A 34 14.62 0.00 21.11
CA GLY A 34 13.64 0.29 22.15
C GLY A 34 12.47 1.15 21.74
N TYR A 35 12.17 1.28 20.44
CA TYR A 35 11.01 2.05 19.97
C TYR A 35 9.91 1.12 19.47
N GLN A 36 8.69 1.65 19.47
CA GLN A 36 7.53 0.94 18.93
C GLN A 36 7.38 1.24 17.44
N PHE A 37 6.94 0.24 16.67
CA PHE A 37 6.74 0.37 15.24
C PHE A 37 5.58 -0.51 14.77
N ARG A 38 5.09 -0.22 13.55
CA ARG A 38 4.15 -1.10 12.86
C ARG A 38 4.94 -2.10 12.04
N GLY A 39 4.75 -3.38 12.31
CA GLY A 39 5.27 -4.43 11.44
C GLY A 39 4.43 -4.52 10.17
N ILE A 40 5.02 -5.05 9.09
CA ILE A 40 4.29 -5.26 7.83
C ILE A 40 3.09 -6.18 8.02
N ASP A 41 3.22 -7.18 8.90
CA ASP A 41 2.12 -8.09 9.21
C ASP A 41 0.97 -7.37 9.92
N ASP A 42 1.28 -6.39 10.76
CA ASP A 42 0.26 -5.60 11.45
C ASP A 42 -0.56 -4.77 10.47
N VAL A 43 0.11 -4.17 9.49
CA VAL A 43 -0.55 -3.40 8.43
C VAL A 43 -1.41 -4.32 7.57
N TYR A 44 -0.87 -5.45 7.15
CA TYR A 44 -1.60 -6.43 6.35
C TYR A 44 -2.82 -6.97 7.09
N ASN A 45 -2.67 -7.34 8.36
CA ASN A 45 -3.76 -7.89 9.17
C ASN A 45 -4.86 -6.86 9.43
N ALA A 46 -4.52 -5.57 9.49
CA ALA A 46 -5.51 -4.50 9.61
C ALA A 46 -6.25 -4.24 8.29
N LEU A 47 -5.53 -4.30 7.16
CA LEU A 47 -6.08 -3.99 5.85
C LEU A 47 -6.92 -5.12 5.26
N ALA A 48 -6.49 -6.37 5.39
CA ALA A 48 -7.11 -7.49 4.69
C ALA A 48 -8.62 -7.62 4.96
N PRO A 49 -9.11 -7.60 6.22
CA PRO A 49 -10.55 -7.71 6.46
C PRO A 49 -11.33 -6.48 5.96
N VAL A 50 -10.72 -5.29 6.02
CA VAL A 50 -11.35 -4.05 5.56
C VAL A 50 -11.48 -4.05 4.04
N LEU A 51 -10.43 -4.47 3.33
CA LEU A 51 -10.45 -4.62 1.88
C LEU A 51 -11.50 -5.64 1.44
N ALA A 52 -11.55 -6.78 2.11
CA ALA A 52 -12.53 -7.83 1.82
C ALA A 52 -13.96 -7.35 2.02
N ALA A 53 -14.23 -6.62 3.11
CA ALA A 53 -15.55 -6.08 3.39
C ALA A 53 -16.00 -5.03 2.36
N ALA A 54 -15.07 -4.21 1.88
CA ALA A 54 -15.34 -3.19 0.85
C ALA A 54 -15.31 -3.76 -0.57
N LYS A 55 -14.92 -5.03 -0.73
CA LYS A 55 -14.73 -5.71 -2.02
C LYS A 55 -13.74 -4.98 -2.92
N LEU A 56 -12.68 -4.47 -2.32
CA LEU A 56 -11.63 -3.74 -3.00
C LEU A 56 -10.39 -4.61 -3.08
N CYS A 57 -9.86 -4.77 -4.30
CA CYS A 57 -8.62 -5.49 -4.56
C CYS A 57 -7.51 -4.50 -4.91
N ILE A 58 -6.33 -4.71 -4.38
CA ILE A 58 -5.15 -3.94 -4.74
C ILE A 58 -4.19 -4.85 -5.49
N LEU A 59 -3.96 -4.53 -6.77
CA LEU A 59 -3.16 -5.36 -7.67
C LEU A 59 -1.92 -4.58 -8.11
N PRO A 60 -0.75 -4.87 -7.55
CA PRO A 60 0.47 -4.17 -7.92
C PRO A 60 1.06 -4.72 -9.22
N ARG A 61 1.69 -3.84 -10.01
CA ARG A 61 2.50 -4.19 -11.16
C ARG A 61 3.83 -3.45 -11.09
N VAL A 62 4.92 -4.17 -11.24
CA VAL A 62 6.23 -3.55 -11.38
C VAL A 62 6.45 -3.23 -12.86
N LEU A 63 6.54 -1.94 -13.18
CA LEU A 63 6.72 -1.46 -14.56
C LEU A 63 8.19 -1.50 -14.96
N SER A 64 9.07 -1.11 -14.04
CA SER A 64 10.50 -1.09 -14.28
C SER A 64 11.25 -1.25 -12.96
N ARG A 65 12.44 -1.80 -13.06
CA ARG A 65 13.35 -1.95 -11.94
C ARG A 65 14.73 -1.52 -12.40
N THR A 66 15.31 -0.54 -11.70
CA THR A 66 16.64 -0.03 -11.99
C THR A 66 17.52 -0.19 -10.75
N VAL A 67 18.74 -0.72 -10.96
CA VAL A 67 19.74 -0.83 -9.90
C VAL A 67 20.81 0.20 -10.19
N VAL A 68 21.04 1.09 -9.23
CA VAL A 68 22.04 2.15 -9.34
C VAL A 68 23.15 1.86 -8.33
N GLU A 69 24.38 1.86 -8.80
CA GLU A 69 25.56 1.69 -7.97
C GLU A 69 26.03 3.04 -7.46
N GLY A 70 26.29 3.12 -6.15
CA GLY A 70 26.81 4.32 -5.50
C GLY A 70 27.96 3.96 -4.57
N ALA A 71 28.84 4.93 -4.34
CA ALA A 71 29.94 4.77 -3.41
C ALA A 71 29.60 5.30 -2.01
N THR A 72 30.07 4.62 -0.98
CA THR A 72 29.94 5.10 0.40
C THR A 72 31.15 5.94 0.78
N LYS A 73 31.02 6.73 1.85
CA LYS A 73 32.15 7.52 2.42
C LYS A 73 33.28 6.65 2.93
N ALA A 74 32.98 5.41 3.29
CA ALA A 74 33.98 4.46 3.77
C ALA A 74 34.68 3.68 2.66
N GLY A 75 34.40 4.00 1.39
CA GLY A 75 34.97 3.31 0.25
C GLY A 75 34.24 2.06 -0.18
N GLY A 76 33.10 1.76 0.43
CA GLY A 76 32.25 0.63 0.03
C GLY A 76 31.33 0.97 -1.14
N THR A 77 30.66 -0.04 -1.65
CA THR A 77 29.69 0.08 -2.74
C THR A 77 28.28 -0.13 -2.21
N LEU A 78 27.38 0.81 -2.55
CA LEU A 78 25.96 0.67 -2.28
C LEU A 78 25.19 0.48 -3.58
N PHE A 79 24.17 -0.37 -3.53
CA PHE A 79 23.27 -0.56 -4.64
C PHE A 79 21.89 -0.02 -4.25
N TYR A 80 21.36 0.88 -5.08
CA TYR A 80 20.03 1.43 -4.91
C TYR A 80 19.11 0.77 -5.92
N VAL A 81 17.99 0.24 -5.46
CA VAL A 81 16.98 -0.35 -6.33
C VAL A 81 15.82 0.62 -6.41
N VAL A 82 15.51 1.07 -7.62
CA VAL A 82 14.36 1.95 -7.88
C VAL A 82 13.36 1.16 -8.72
N CYS A 83 12.14 1.10 -8.23
CA CYS A 83 11.05 0.43 -8.94
C CYS A 83 9.95 1.44 -9.27
N ASP A 84 9.51 1.45 -10.53
CA ASP A 84 8.25 2.09 -10.91
C ASP A 84 7.15 1.06 -10.74
N VAL A 85 6.15 1.38 -9.93
CA VAL A 85 5.07 0.46 -9.60
C VAL A 85 3.73 1.14 -9.87
N GLU A 86 2.83 0.41 -10.51
CA GLU A 86 1.42 0.78 -10.60
C GLU A 86 0.60 -0.09 -9.66
N PHE A 87 -0.37 0.53 -9.02
CA PHE A 87 -1.36 -0.16 -8.21
C PHE A 87 -2.73 0.03 -8.85
N ASP A 88 -3.39 -1.06 -9.20
CA ASP A 88 -4.78 -1.03 -9.62
C ASP A 88 -5.64 -1.29 -8.39
N LEU A 89 -6.50 -0.33 -8.06
CA LEU A 89 -7.53 -0.49 -7.06
C LEU A 89 -8.79 -0.88 -7.79
N VAL A 90 -9.21 -2.14 -7.67
CA VAL A 90 -10.33 -2.70 -8.42
C VAL A 90 -11.46 -3.07 -7.47
N CYS A 91 -12.64 -2.57 -7.75
CA CYS A 91 -13.84 -2.94 -6.99
C CYS A 91 -14.49 -4.17 -7.63
N ALA A 92 -14.65 -5.23 -6.84
CA ALA A 92 -15.24 -6.47 -7.33
C ALA A 92 -16.75 -6.35 -7.65
N THR A 93 -17.40 -5.30 -7.14
CA THR A 93 -18.84 -5.10 -7.34
C THR A 93 -19.18 -4.82 -8.80
N ASP A 94 -18.39 -3.98 -9.48
CA ASP A 94 -18.65 -3.59 -10.87
C ASP A 94 -17.41 -3.65 -11.77
N GLY A 95 -16.28 -4.09 -11.25
CA GLY A 95 -15.02 -4.14 -12.00
C GLY A 95 -14.38 -2.79 -12.24
N SER A 96 -14.90 -1.71 -11.67
CA SER A 96 -14.30 -0.39 -11.82
C SER A 96 -12.93 -0.33 -11.16
N ARG A 97 -12.04 0.48 -11.73
CA ARG A 97 -10.67 0.59 -11.23
C ARG A 97 -10.17 2.01 -11.20
N HIS A 98 -9.22 2.22 -10.31
CA HIS A 98 -8.44 3.44 -10.26
C HIS A 98 -6.97 3.05 -10.16
N THR A 99 -6.14 3.60 -11.04
CA THR A 99 -4.71 3.26 -11.10
C THR A 99 -3.88 4.37 -10.50
N VAL A 100 -2.95 3.98 -9.62
CA VAL A 100 -1.99 4.89 -9.00
C VAL A 100 -0.59 4.44 -9.37
N ARG A 101 0.25 5.36 -9.81
CA ARG A 101 1.64 5.09 -10.16
C ARG A 101 2.56 5.78 -9.17
N THR A 102 3.59 5.07 -8.73
CA THR A 102 4.58 5.59 -7.79
C THR A 102 5.96 4.97 -8.04
N CYS A 103 6.98 5.60 -7.53
CA CYS A 103 8.35 5.09 -7.59
C CYS A 103 9.06 5.25 -6.23
#